data_815fc579de344c6a04e4e4ce294c6455
#
_entry.id   815fc579de344c6a04e4e4ce294c6455
#
_cell.length_a   1.000
_cell.length_b   1.000
_cell.length_c   1.000
_cell.angle_alpha   90.00
_cell.angle_beta   90.00
_cell.angle_gamma   90.00
#
_symmetry.space_group_name_H-M   'P 1'
#
loop_
_entity.id
_entity.type
_entity.pdbx_description
1 polymer ?
#
loop_
_entity_poly.entity_id
_entity_poly.type
_entity_poly.pdbx_seq_one_letter_code
_entity_poly.pdbx_strand_id
1 'polypeptide(L)'
;ASGAELLYIGDTSDRQLCRNDAVLNEVGISVFSESTKMPDIVLYDRKHKRIIFIEAYSSTGEFNIDRVEEIKKCCHCGSDIEVSFITAFATTKKMLSVYPKIAWDTEIWVEEDKTHMTHKNGDKYLGRKL
;
A
#
# COMPACT_ATOMS: atom_id res chain seq x y z
N ALA A 1 9.86 6.60 4.22
CA ALA A 1 10.20 6.96 5.59
C ALA A 1 11.63 6.57 5.91
N SER A 2 12.27 7.38 6.72
CA SER A 2 13.63 7.12 7.17
C SER A 2 13.68 5.77 7.90
N GLY A 3 14.60 4.89 7.49
CA GLY A 3 14.76 3.58 8.11
C GLY A 3 13.92 2.46 7.53
N ALA A 4 13.06 2.74 6.55
CA ALA A 4 12.30 1.69 5.89
C ALA A 4 13.18 0.92 4.91
N GLU A 5 13.02 -0.41 4.90
CA GLU A 5 13.73 -1.28 3.97
C GLU A 5 12.88 -1.48 2.71
N LEU A 6 13.54 -1.42 1.57
CA LEU A 6 12.88 -1.67 0.29
C LEU A 6 12.84 -3.18 0.05
N LEU A 7 11.65 -3.74 -0.04
CA LEU A 7 11.48 -5.17 -0.29
C LEU A 7 11.19 -5.50 -1.74
N TYR A 8 10.58 -4.57 -2.47
CA TYR A 8 10.20 -4.82 -3.85
C TYR A 8 9.97 -3.51 -4.59
N ILE A 9 10.46 -3.42 -5.83
CA ILE A 9 10.07 -2.40 -6.81
C ILE A 9 9.84 -3.12 -8.14
N GLY A 10 8.69 -2.87 -8.75
CA GLY A 10 8.39 -3.31 -10.10
C GLY A 10 8.20 -2.11 -11.01
N ASP A 11 8.15 -2.35 -12.32
CA ASP A 11 7.83 -1.31 -13.28
C ASP A 11 6.62 -1.71 -14.12
N THR A 12 6.19 -0.81 -15.01
CA THR A 12 5.00 -1.02 -15.83
C THR A 12 5.15 -2.11 -16.87
N SER A 13 6.39 -2.59 -17.13
CA SER A 13 6.66 -3.68 -18.06
C SER A 13 6.82 -5.02 -17.36
N ASP A 14 6.36 -5.13 -16.13
CA ASP A 14 6.41 -6.34 -15.30
C ASP A 14 7.83 -6.80 -14.94
N ARG A 15 8.82 -5.93 -15.08
CA ARG A 15 10.17 -6.24 -14.64
C ARG A 15 10.33 -5.93 -13.16
N GLN A 16 11.00 -6.82 -12.47
CA GLN A 16 11.35 -6.60 -11.08
C GLN A 16 12.67 -5.82 -11.04
N LEU A 17 12.61 -4.58 -10.52
CA LEU A 17 13.79 -3.76 -10.34
C LEU A 17 14.52 -4.09 -9.06
N CYS A 18 13.80 -4.60 -8.06
CA CYS A 18 14.35 -5.01 -6.78
C CYS A 18 13.41 -6.01 -6.14
N ARG A 19 13.96 -7.05 -5.51
CA ARG A 19 13.15 -8.01 -4.76
C ARG A 19 14.00 -8.64 -3.65
N ASN A 20 13.55 -8.51 -2.43
CA ASN A 20 14.22 -9.08 -1.27
C ASN A 20 13.38 -10.23 -0.71
N ASP A 21 13.55 -11.43 -1.29
CA ASP A 21 12.76 -12.59 -0.90
C ASP A 21 13.01 -13.00 0.55
N ALA A 22 14.22 -12.83 1.05
CA ALA A 22 14.55 -13.21 2.43
C ALA A 22 13.69 -12.43 3.42
N VAL A 23 13.59 -11.11 3.25
CA VAL A 23 12.81 -10.28 4.17
C VAL A 23 11.32 -10.45 3.90
N LEU A 24 10.90 -10.61 2.64
CA LEU A 24 9.49 -10.91 2.34
C LEU A 24 9.03 -12.16 3.08
N ASN A 25 9.85 -13.21 3.07
CA ASN A 25 9.54 -14.43 3.83
C ASN A 25 9.58 -14.20 5.34
N GLU A 26 10.54 -13.41 5.80
CA GLU A 26 10.68 -13.08 7.22
C GLU A 26 9.40 -12.45 7.76
N VAL A 27 8.82 -11.51 7.02
CA VAL A 27 7.63 -10.79 7.48
C VAL A 27 6.31 -11.50 7.12
N GLY A 28 6.37 -12.64 6.44
CA GLY A 28 5.20 -13.46 6.19
C GLY A 28 4.42 -13.14 4.94
N ILE A 29 5.06 -12.51 3.96
CA ILE A 29 4.43 -12.24 2.68
C ILE A 29 4.67 -13.42 1.75
N SER A 30 3.58 -14.06 1.32
CA SER A 30 3.64 -15.20 0.39
C SER A 30 4.03 -14.74 -1.00
N VAL A 31 4.50 -15.70 -1.81
CA VAL A 31 4.72 -15.45 -3.23
C VAL A 31 3.38 -15.11 -3.86
N PHE A 32 3.34 -13.99 -4.59
CA PHE A 32 2.14 -13.60 -5.33
C PHE A 32 1.98 -14.53 -6.52
N SER A 33 0.73 -14.94 -6.76
CA SER A 33 0.40 -15.81 -7.89
C SER A 33 0.41 -15.01 -9.18
N GLU A 34 0.33 -15.70 -10.32
CA GLU A 34 0.23 -15.04 -11.61
C GLU A 34 -1.02 -14.16 -11.71
N SER A 35 -2.07 -14.52 -11.00
CA SER A 35 -3.34 -13.77 -11.01
C SER A 35 -3.32 -12.59 -10.05
N THR A 36 -2.37 -12.54 -9.11
CA THR A 36 -2.27 -11.44 -8.14
C THR A 36 -0.94 -10.75 -8.33
N LYS A 37 -0.98 -9.54 -8.87
CA LYS A 37 0.23 -8.76 -9.09
C LYS A 37 0.77 -8.18 -7.80
N MET A 38 2.08 -8.09 -7.70
CA MET A 38 2.72 -7.31 -6.65
C MET A 38 2.35 -5.84 -6.81
N PRO A 39 2.21 -5.09 -5.71
CA PRO A 39 2.14 -3.64 -5.78
C PRO A 39 3.42 -3.08 -6.40
N ASP A 40 3.39 -1.81 -6.81
CA ASP A 40 4.56 -1.18 -7.43
C ASP A 40 5.75 -1.16 -6.47
N ILE A 41 5.51 -0.91 -5.19
CA ILE A 41 6.57 -0.81 -4.18
C ILE A 41 6.10 -1.50 -2.90
N VAL A 42 7.01 -2.23 -2.27
CA VAL A 42 6.79 -2.79 -0.93
C VAL A 42 7.93 -2.36 -0.03
N LEU A 43 7.59 -1.73 1.09
CA LEU A 43 8.56 -1.29 2.10
C LEU A 43 8.27 -1.99 3.42
N TYR A 44 9.31 -2.15 4.23
CA TYR A 44 9.16 -2.65 5.59
C TYR A 44 9.82 -1.67 6.56
N ASP A 45 9.03 -1.10 7.46
CA ASP A 45 9.54 -0.27 8.55
C ASP A 45 9.71 -1.17 9.75
N ARG A 46 10.93 -1.67 9.92
CA ARG A 46 11.24 -2.63 10.97
C ARG A 46 11.05 -2.05 12.37
N LYS A 47 11.39 -0.79 12.52
CA LYS A 47 11.27 -0.11 13.82
C LYS A 47 9.83 -0.07 14.31
N HIS A 48 8.90 0.21 13.40
CA HIS A 48 7.47 0.33 13.72
C HIS A 48 6.68 -0.94 13.39
N LYS A 49 7.36 -1.97 12.88
CA LYS A 49 6.74 -3.24 12.48
C LYS A 49 5.57 -3.01 11.53
N ARG A 50 5.85 -2.28 10.44
CA ARG A 50 4.82 -1.93 9.46
C ARG A 50 5.29 -2.28 8.06
N ILE A 51 4.46 -3.02 7.33
CA ILE A 51 4.65 -3.27 5.92
C ILE A 51 3.82 -2.23 5.17
N ILE A 52 4.44 -1.60 4.17
CA ILE A 52 3.80 -0.54 3.40
C ILE A 52 3.76 -0.95 1.94
N PHE A 53 2.55 -1.08 1.39
CA PHE A 53 2.33 -1.33 -0.02
C PHE A 53 1.97 -0.02 -0.70
N ILE A 54 2.63 0.29 -1.82
CA ILE A 54 2.40 1.53 -2.56
C ILE A 54 2.06 1.21 -4.01
N GLU A 55 0.99 1.80 -4.51
CA GLU A 55 0.65 1.76 -5.93
C GLU A 55 0.57 3.17 -6.49
N ALA A 56 1.26 3.40 -7.61
CA ALA A 56 1.16 4.64 -8.35
C ALA A 56 -0.07 4.56 -9.26
N TYR A 57 -1.01 5.47 -9.08
CA TYR A 57 -2.29 5.39 -9.80
C TYR A 57 -2.12 5.25 -11.32
N SER A 58 -1.13 5.91 -11.88
CA SER A 58 -0.96 5.91 -13.33
C SER A 58 -0.61 4.54 -13.92
N SER A 59 -0.05 3.63 -13.11
CA SER A 59 0.41 2.34 -13.61
C SER A 59 -0.51 1.18 -13.26
N THR A 60 -1.02 1.13 -12.03
CA THR A 60 -1.77 -0.03 -11.54
C THR A 60 -3.17 0.30 -11.04
N GLY A 61 -3.52 1.58 -11.00
CA GLY A 61 -4.80 2.01 -10.44
C GLY A 61 -4.72 2.28 -8.95
N GLU A 62 -5.87 2.47 -8.34
CA GLU A 62 -5.95 2.78 -6.91
C GLU A 62 -6.08 1.50 -6.07
N PHE A 63 -5.78 1.61 -4.77
CA PHE A 63 -6.14 0.56 -3.83
C PHE A 63 -7.64 0.64 -3.53
N ASN A 64 -8.43 -0.06 -4.34
CA ASN A 64 -9.84 -0.26 -4.02
C ASN A 64 -9.99 -1.45 -3.07
N ILE A 65 -11.22 -1.70 -2.61
CA ILE A 65 -11.42 -2.76 -1.62
C ILE A 65 -11.04 -4.15 -2.15
N ASP A 66 -11.31 -4.42 -3.41
CA ASP A 66 -10.97 -5.72 -4.00
C ASP A 66 -9.46 -5.93 -4.03
N ARG A 67 -8.71 -4.88 -4.39
CA ARG A 67 -7.26 -4.95 -4.46
C ARG A 67 -6.66 -5.14 -3.06
N VAL A 68 -7.18 -4.42 -2.07
CA VAL A 68 -6.74 -4.56 -0.68
C VAL A 68 -6.96 -5.98 -0.19
N GLU A 69 -8.14 -6.53 -0.41
CA GLU A 69 -8.46 -7.89 0.02
C GLU A 69 -7.58 -8.92 -0.69
N GLU A 70 -7.33 -8.72 -1.98
CA GLU A 70 -6.46 -9.60 -2.76
C GLU A 70 -5.05 -9.67 -2.18
N ILE A 71 -4.50 -8.51 -1.84
CA ILE A 71 -3.14 -8.44 -1.27
C ILE A 71 -3.11 -9.01 0.14
N LYS A 72 -4.13 -8.74 0.95
CA LYS A 72 -4.19 -9.27 2.31
C LYS A 72 -4.17 -10.79 2.35
N LYS A 73 -4.70 -11.46 1.33
CA LYS A 73 -4.65 -12.92 1.24
C LYS A 73 -3.23 -13.46 1.12
N CYS A 74 -2.30 -12.64 0.66
CA CYS A 74 -0.89 -13.02 0.52
C CYS A 74 -0.08 -12.68 1.77
N CYS A 75 -0.70 -12.05 2.77
CA CYS A 75 -0.01 -11.63 3.98
C CYS A 75 -0.33 -12.59 5.12
N HIS A 76 0.70 -13.29 5.58
CA HIS A 76 0.62 -14.20 6.72
C HIS A 76 1.50 -13.66 7.84
N CYS A 77 1.36 -12.36 8.09
CA CYS A 77 2.19 -11.66 9.04
C CYS A 77 1.76 -11.94 10.48
N GLY A 78 2.69 -11.80 11.40
CA GLY A 78 2.37 -11.90 12.82
C GLY A 78 1.38 -10.80 13.24
N SER A 79 0.67 -11.03 14.33
CA SER A 79 -0.35 -10.09 14.81
C SER A 79 0.22 -8.75 15.24
N ASP A 80 1.54 -8.68 15.44
CA ASP A 80 2.22 -7.43 15.83
C ASP A 80 2.68 -6.60 14.63
N ILE A 81 2.47 -7.09 13.41
CA ILE A 81 2.87 -6.37 12.20
C ILE A 81 1.66 -5.71 11.58
N GLU A 82 1.74 -4.38 11.41
CA GLU A 82 0.72 -3.61 10.72
C GLU A 82 0.96 -3.64 9.22
N VAL A 83 -0.13 -3.56 8.45
CA VAL A 83 -0.07 -3.49 6.99
C VAL A 83 -0.76 -2.20 6.56
N SER A 84 -0.07 -1.39 5.75
CA SER A 84 -0.60 -0.13 5.24
C SER A 84 -0.60 -0.13 3.72
N PHE A 85 -1.58 0.54 3.13
CA PHE A 85 -1.73 0.65 1.68
C PHE A 85 -1.76 2.12 1.31
N ILE A 86 -0.89 2.53 0.38
CA ILE A 86 -0.82 3.91 -0.08
C ILE A 86 -1.09 3.95 -1.58
N THR A 87 -2.05 4.77 -2.01
CA THR A 87 -2.22 5.11 -3.41
C THR A 87 -1.55 6.46 -3.64
N ALA A 88 -0.62 6.52 -4.59
CA ALA A 88 0.13 7.72 -4.90
C ALA A 88 -0.39 8.36 -6.19
N PHE A 89 -0.66 9.65 -6.15
CA PHE A 89 -1.16 10.43 -7.28
C PHE A 89 -0.19 11.54 -7.63
N ALA A 90 -0.13 11.89 -8.92
CA ALA A 90 0.67 13.03 -9.35
C ALA A 90 0.01 14.36 -8.96
N THR A 91 -1.32 14.45 -9.04
CA THR A 91 -2.04 15.70 -8.80
C THR A 91 -3.23 15.51 -7.88
N THR A 92 -3.57 16.57 -7.17
CA THR A 92 -4.77 16.59 -6.32
C THR A 92 -6.04 16.40 -7.17
N LYS A 93 -6.07 16.99 -8.35
CA LYS A 93 -7.22 16.88 -9.24
C LYS A 93 -7.52 15.41 -9.58
N LYS A 94 -6.49 14.66 -9.94
CA LYS A 94 -6.66 13.25 -10.25
C LYS A 94 -7.09 12.46 -9.02
N MET A 95 -6.49 12.75 -7.88
CA MET A 95 -6.85 12.10 -6.62
C MET A 95 -8.33 12.31 -6.31
N LEU A 96 -8.82 13.53 -6.44
CA LEU A 96 -10.22 13.83 -6.14
C LEU A 96 -11.17 13.09 -7.07
N SER A 97 -10.80 12.92 -8.35
CA SER A 97 -11.63 12.21 -9.31
C SER A 97 -11.72 10.70 -9.02
N VAL A 98 -10.74 10.16 -8.32
CA VAL A 98 -10.67 8.72 -8.01
C VAL A 98 -11.09 8.43 -6.56
N TYR A 99 -11.13 9.46 -5.72
CA TYR A 99 -11.34 9.31 -4.29
C TYR A 99 -12.47 8.35 -3.90
N PRO A 100 -13.65 8.38 -4.54
CA PRO A 100 -14.73 7.46 -4.15
C PRO A 100 -14.41 5.98 -4.29
N LYS A 101 -13.44 5.64 -5.14
CA LYS A 101 -13.04 4.25 -5.38
C LYS A 101 -11.95 3.77 -4.44
N ILE A 102 -11.29 4.69 -3.74
CA ILE A 102 -10.20 4.34 -2.82
C ILE A 102 -10.80 3.68 -1.58
N ALA A 103 -10.22 2.56 -1.17
CA ALA A 103 -10.72 1.82 -0.01
C ALA A 103 -10.56 2.61 1.28
N TRP A 104 -11.51 2.42 2.21
CA TRP A 104 -11.37 2.92 3.57
C TRP A 104 -10.17 2.26 4.25
N ASP A 105 -9.62 2.93 5.22
CA ASP A 105 -8.47 2.48 6.02
C ASP A 105 -7.21 2.31 5.19
N THR A 106 -7.10 3.10 4.10
CA THR A 106 -5.88 3.21 3.30
C THR A 106 -5.43 4.66 3.25
N GLU A 107 -4.21 4.87 2.77
CA GLU A 107 -3.56 6.17 2.76
C GLU A 107 -3.48 6.71 1.34
N ILE A 108 -3.43 8.04 1.22
CA ILE A 108 -3.35 8.73 -0.08
C ILE A 108 -2.19 9.72 -0.02
N TRP A 109 -1.31 9.65 -1.00
CA TRP A 109 -0.21 10.59 -1.13
C TRP A 109 -0.28 11.27 -2.49
N VAL A 110 -0.03 12.58 -2.51
CA VAL A 110 -0.09 13.39 -3.74
C VAL A 110 1.24 14.10 -3.90
N GLU A 111 1.86 13.98 -5.08
CA GLU A 111 3.15 14.59 -5.35
C GLU A 111 3.11 16.11 -5.21
N GLU A 112 2.00 16.75 -5.55
CA GLU A 112 1.85 18.19 -5.40
C GLU A 112 1.93 18.66 -3.95
N ASP A 113 1.69 17.75 -3.00
CA ASP A 113 1.78 18.07 -1.57
C ASP A 113 2.57 16.96 -0.87
N LYS A 114 3.87 16.96 -1.11
CA LYS A 114 4.76 15.86 -0.69
C LYS A 114 4.86 15.67 0.81
N THR A 115 4.59 16.70 1.58
CA THR A 115 4.83 16.68 3.03
C THR A 115 3.65 16.16 3.83
N HIS A 116 2.51 15.94 3.19
CA HIS A 116 1.31 15.48 3.87
C HIS A 116 0.77 14.18 3.31
N MET A 117 0.13 13.42 4.17
CA MET A 117 -0.54 12.18 3.81
C MET A 117 -2.00 12.32 4.19
N THR A 118 -2.91 11.92 3.31
CA THR A 118 -4.32 11.86 3.64
C THR A 118 -4.65 10.45 4.11
N HIS A 119 -5.29 10.34 5.25
CA HIS A 119 -5.72 9.06 5.81
C HIS A 119 -7.22 8.90 5.57
N LYS A 120 -7.60 7.97 4.70
CA LYS A 120 -9.01 7.72 4.43
C LYS A 120 -9.54 6.73 5.44
N ASN A 121 -9.77 7.20 6.65
CA ASN A 121 -10.31 6.40 7.74
C ASN A 121 -11.35 7.21 8.51
N GLY A 122 -12.05 6.56 9.43
CA GLY A 122 -13.07 7.21 10.21
C GLY A 122 -14.02 6.20 10.81
N ASP A 123 -14.90 6.69 11.67
CA ASP A 123 -15.93 5.86 12.26
C ASP A 123 -17.01 5.57 11.23
N LYS A 124 -17.62 4.40 11.34
CA LYS A 124 -18.61 3.96 10.36
C LYS A 124 -19.91 4.74 10.37
N TYR A 125 -20.19 5.40 11.46
CA TYR A 125 -21.47 6.10 11.65
C TYR A 125 -21.24 7.55 12.06
N LEU A 126 -21.99 7.99 13.05
CA LEU A 126 -21.91 9.39 13.49
C LEU A 126 -20.66 9.72 14.32
N GLY A 127 -19.84 8.74 14.54
CA GLY A 127 -18.64 8.91 15.32
C GLY A 127 -18.70 8.11 16.60
N ARG A 128 -17.58 8.19 17.32
CA ARG A 128 -17.43 7.40 18.55
C ARG A 128 -18.19 8.05 19.71
N LYS A 129 -18.90 7.21 20.44
CA LYS A 129 -19.49 7.66 21.69
C LYS A 129 -18.45 7.58 22.79
N LEU A 130 -18.35 8.64 23.55
CA LEU A 130 -17.44 8.70 24.67
C LEU A 130 -18.13 8.28 25.95
#